data_83073355c71c306cab423aad31719ccc
#
_entry.id   83073355c71c306cab423aad31719ccc
#
_cell.length_a   1.000
_cell.length_b   1.000
_cell.length_c   1.000
_cell.angle_alpha   90.00
_cell.angle_beta   90.00
_cell.angle_gamma   90.00
#
_symmetry.space_group_name_H-M   'P 1'
#
loop_
_entity.id
_entity.type
_entity.pdbx_description
1 polymer ?
#
loop_
_entity_poly.entity_id
_entity_poly.type
_entity_poly.pdbx_seq_one_letter_code
_entity_poly.pdbx_strand_id
1 'polypeptide(L)'
;MMDMNKKIMVVDDDPDILISIRKIFEREGYEVFTVDSGMDCIKELEMGFKGVVLMDIMMPFMDGWDTIQEITNRGLSKNVVLSILTAKGTPNHEKMKGLQSYIYDYITKPFDVRNLISDVNNMLAA
;
A
#
# COMPACT_ATOMS: atom_id res chain seq x y z
N MET A 1 -19.58 13.99 5.98
CA MET A 1 -18.60 14.47 5.93
C MET A 1 -17.71 14.13 4.84
N MET A 2 -16.77 14.83 4.72
CA MET A 2 -16.04 14.76 3.63
C MET A 2 -15.26 13.56 3.45
N ASP A 3 -15.22 13.04 2.30
CA ASP A 3 -14.38 11.95 1.97
C ASP A 3 -13.04 12.42 1.50
N MET A 4 -12.54 13.45 2.16
CA MET A 4 -11.25 13.98 1.85
C MET A 4 -10.18 12.95 1.96
N ASN A 5 -10.48 11.87 2.69
CA ASN A 5 -9.51 10.85 2.95
C ASN A 5 -9.59 9.66 2.03
N LYS A 6 -10.42 9.73 0.98
CA LYS A 6 -10.46 8.65 0.00
C LYS A 6 -9.27 8.75 -0.94
N LYS A 7 -8.10 8.56 -0.37
CA LYS A 7 -6.84 8.55 -1.11
C LYS A 7 -6.17 7.21 -0.96
N ILE A 8 -5.69 6.67 -2.05
CA ILE A 8 -4.99 5.40 -2.06
C ILE A 8 -3.70 5.56 -2.85
N MET A 9 -2.62 5.01 -2.34
CA MET A 9 -1.36 4.91 -3.07
C MET A 9 -1.05 3.45 -3.27
N VAL A 10 -0.73 3.07 -4.50
CA VAL A 10 -0.36 1.71 -4.85
C VAL A 10 1.11 1.71 -5.22
N VAL A 11 1.87 0.86 -4.56
CA VAL A 11 3.31 0.76 -4.74
C VAL A 11 3.60 -0.62 -5.30
N ASP A 12 3.95 -0.70 -6.58
CA ASP A 12 4.18 -1.97 -7.25
C ASP A 12 5.02 -1.70 -8.50
N ASP A 13 6.01 -2.52 -8.77
CA ASP A 13 6.85 -2.33 -9.94
C ASP A 13 6.22 -2.94 -11.22
N ASP A 14 5.08 -3.62 -11.09
CA ASP A 14 4.35 -4.17 -12.23
C ASP A 14 3.36 -3.12 -12.75
N PRO A 15 3.59 -2.56 -13.95
CA PRO A 15 2.71 -1.52 -14.47
C PRO A 15 1.28 -1.99 -14.70
N ASP A 16 1.07 -3.28 -14.95
CA ASP A 16 -0.28 -3.81 -15.14
C ASP A 16 -1.09 -3.76 -13.85
N ILE A 17 -0.45 -4.04 -12.73
CA ILE A 17 -1.09 -3.94 -11.43
C ILE A 17 -1.46 -2.49 -11.14
N LEU A 18 -0.55 -1.55 -11.41
CA LEU A 18 -0.82 -0.14 -11.17
C LEU A 18 -2.01 0.34 -12.00
N ILE A 19 -2.05 -0.03 -13.28
CA ILE A 19 -3.15 0.35 -14.17
C ILE A 19 -4.47 -0.25 -13.69
N SER A 20 -4.46 -1.54 -13.34
CA SER A 20 -5.67 -2.24 -12.92
C SER A 20 -6.26 -1.65 -11.64
N ILE A 21 -5.42 -1.44 -10.65
CA ILE A 21 -5.88 -0.92 -9.36
C ILE A 21 -6.34 0.53 -9.49
N ARG A 22 -5.64 1.33 -10.32
CA ARG A 22 -6.09 2.70 -10.59
C ARG A 22 -7.51 2.72 -11.13
N LYS A 23 -7.80 1.88 -12.14
CA LYS A 23 -9.14 1.83 -12.73
C LYS A 23 -10.20 1.44 -11.70
N ILE A 24 -9.90 0.45 -10.88
CA ILE A 24 -10.82 -0.02 -9.85
C ILE A 24 -11.17 1.12 -8.89
N PHE A 25 -10.17 1.77 -8.34
CA PHE A 25 -10.42 2.74 -7.26
C PHE A 25 -10.82 4.12 -7.74
N GLU A 26 -10.44 4.53 -8.94
CA GLU A 26 -10.99 5.75 -9.52
C GLU A 26 -12.49 5.60 -9.72
N ARG A 27 -12.94 4.42 -10.12
CA ARG A 27 -14.36 4.14 -10.26
C ARG A 27 -15.09 4.19 -8.91
N GLU A 28 -14.38 3.88 -7.84
CA GLU A 28 -14.94 3.91 -6.49
C GLU A 28 -14.84 5.29 -5.83
N GLY A 29 -14.40 6.28 -6.57
CA GLY A 29 -14.32 7.65 -6.05
C GLY A 29 -13.05 7.99 -5.28
N TYR A 30 -12.02 7.17 -5.41
CA TYR A 30 -10.74 7.44 -4.76
C TYR A 30 -9.85 8.29 -5.63
N GLU A 31 -9.04 9.11 -4.99
CA GLU A 31 -7.90 9.74 -5.64
C GLU A 31 -6.75 8.74 -5.56
N VAL A 32 -6.26 8.31 -6.72
CA VAL A 32 -5.30 7.21 -6.80
C VAL A 32 -3.91 7.72 -7.16
N PHE A 33 -2.93 7.34 -6.37
CA PHE A 33 -1.52 7.61 -6.59
C PHE A 33 -0.85 6.29 -6.91
N THR A 34 -0.07 6.24 -7.98
CA THR A 34 0.68 5.03 -8.32
C THR A 34 2.16 5.36 -8.38
N VAL A 35 2.95 4.55 -7.71
CA VAL A 35 4.41 4.66 -7.74
C VAL A 35 4.99 3.26 -7.98
N ASP A 36 6.14 3.19 -8.59
CA ASP A 36 6.74 1.92 -8.98
C ASP A 36 7.96 1.53 -8.18
N SER A 37 8.24 2.26 -7.10
CA SER A 37 9.39 1.96 -6.26
C SER A 37 9.16 2.40 -4.82
N GLY A 38 9.91 1.80 -3.90
CA GLY A 38 9.86 2.20 -2.50
C GLY A 38 10.31 3.64 -2.29
N MET A 39 11.33 4.08 -3.04
CA MET A 39 11.82 5.45 -2.92
C MET A 39 10.77 6.46 -3.34
N ASP A 40 10.03 6.20 -4.40
CA ASP A 40 8.97 7.10 -4.84
C ASP A 40 7.82 7.12 -3.83
N CYS A 41 7.55 5.99 -3.20
CA CYS A 41 6.57 5.92 -2.12
C CYS A 41 6.98 6.85 -0.98
N ILE A 42 8.23 6.78 -0.54
CA ILE A 42 8.73 7.62 0.54
C ILE A 42 8.61 9.10 0.17
N LYS A 43 8.95 9.46 -1.07
CA LYS A 43 8.83 10.83 -1.54
C LYS A 43 7.41 11.36 -1.45
N GLU A 44 6.44 10.54 -1.86
CA GLU A 44 5.03 10.94 -1.78
C GLU A 44 4.59 11.17 -0.33
N LEU A 45 5.04 10.30 0.57
CA LEU A 45 4.72 10.45 1.99
C LEU A 45 5.34 11.71 2.57
N GLU A 46 6.57 12.02 2.17
CA GLU A 46 7.24 13.23 2.64
C GLU A 46 6.62 14.49 2.08
N MET A 47 5.96 14.39 0.93
CA MET A 47 5.21 15.49 0.33
C MET A 47 3.82 15.64 0.94
N GLY A 48 3.47 14.81 1.90
CA GLY A 48 2.23 14.98 2.66
C GLY A 48 1.12 14.00 2.35
N PHE A 49 1.37 12.94 1.59
CA PHE A 49 0.33 11.95 1.34
C PHE A 49 -0.19 11.38 2.65
N LYS A 50 -1.51 11.30 2.77
CA LYS A 50 -2.19 10.63 3.87
C LYS A 50 -3.31 9.77 3.30
N GLY A 51 -3.38 8.52 3.70
CA GLY A 51 -4.42 7.63 3.22
C GLY A 51 -4.03 6.17 3.29
N VAL A 52 -4.63 5.38 2.40
CA VAL A 52 -4.38 3.94 2.33
C VAL A 52 -3.20 3.68 1.41
N VAL A 53 -2.31 2.78 1.82
CA VAL A 53 -1.18 2.35 0.98
C VAL A 53 -1.26 0.85 0.77
N LEU A 54 -1.22 0.43 -0.48
CA LEU A 54 -1.07 -0.97 -0.85
C LEU A 54 0.35 -1.17 -1.35
N MET A 55 1.11 -2.00 -0.65
CA MET A 55 2.55 -2.15 -0.86
C MET A 55 2.90 -3.54 -1.36
N ASP A 56 3.44 -3.62 -2.57
CA ASP A 56 4.01 -4.88 -3.06
C ASP A 56 5.31 -5.18 -2.30
N ILE A 57 5.53 -6.44 -1.98
CA ILE A 57 6.75 -6.85 -1.28
C ILE A 57 7.90 -7.02 -2.24
N MET A 58 7.63 -7.60 -3.39
CA MET A 58 8.69 -8.02 -4.31
C MET A 58 9.02 -6.92 -5.31
N MET A 59 9.89 -6.01 -4.90
CA MET A 59 10.37 -4.94 -5.78
C MET A 59 11.89 -4.94 -5.79
N PRO A 60 12.52 -4.55 -6.91
CA PRO A 60 13.97 -4.51 -6.99
C PRO A 60 14.54 -3.39 -6.12
N PHE A 61 15.79 -3.55 -5.71
CA PHE A 61 16.60 -2.60 -4.92
C PHE A 61 16.08 -2.37 -3.50
N MET A 62 14.85 -1.97 -3.36
CA MET A 62 14.23 -1.67 -2.08
C MET A 62 12.86 -2.36 -2.08
N ASP A 63 12.76 -3.49 -1.39
CA ASP A 63 11.51 -4.25 -1.36
C ASP A 63 10.48 -3.60 -0.43
N GLY A 64 9.30 -4.22 -0.35
CA GLY A 64 8.22 -3.66 0.47
C GLY A 64 8.56 -3.59 1.95
N TRP A 65 9.29 -4.58 2.47
CA TRP A 65 9.69 -4.58 3.87
C TRP A 65 10.68 -3.45 4.16
N ASP A 66 11.65 -3.26 3.27
CA ASP A 66 12.63 -2.17 3.38
C ASP A 66 11.92 -0.82 3.37
N THR A 67 10.91 -0.69 2.51
CA THR A 67 10.14 0.54 2.39
C THR A 67 9.35 0.83 3.66
N ILE A 68 8.69 -0.19 4.23
CA ILE A 68 7.95 -0.03 5.48
C ILE A 68 8.88 0.34 6.61
N GLN A 69 10.06 -0.28 6.67
CA GLN A 69 11.05 0.06 7.69
C GLN A 69 11.44 1.54 7.59
N GLU A 70 11.64 2.03 6.38
CA GLU A 70 11.99 3.42 6.16
C GLU A 70 10.83 4.36 6.51
N ILE A 71 9.61 3.97 6.20
CA ILE A 71 8.42 4.73 6.58
C ILE A 71 8.37 4.90 8.10
N THR A 72 8.61 3.82 8.84
CA THR A 72 8.60 3.88 10.30
C THR A 72 9.76 4.70 10.84
N ASN A 73 10.95 4.53 10.26
CA ASN A 73 12.14 5.26 10.71
C ASN A 73 11.99 6.77 10.54
N ARG A 74 11.25 7.20 9.53
CA ARG A 74 11.04 8.63 9.27
C ARG A 74 9.81 9.20 9.96
N GLY A 75 9.11 8.39 10.75
CA GLY A 75 7.93 8.83 11.46
C GLY A 75 6.71 9.09 10.58
N LEU A 76 6.66 8.46 9.40
CA LEU A 76 5.59 8.67 8.43
C LEU A 76 4.43 7.68 8.59
N SER A 77 4.59 6.65 9.41
CA SER A 77 3.60 5.58 9.53
C SER A 77 2.25 6.06 10.06
N LYS A 78 2.25 7.12 10.84
CA LYS A 78 1.01 7.65 11.42
C LYS A 78 0.07 8.26 10.38
N ASN A 79 0.56 8.51 9.17
CA ASN A 79 -0.22 9.14 8.12
C ASN A 79 -0.87 8.13 7.20
N VAL A 80 -0.61 6.85 7.39
CA VAL A 80 -1.07 5.82 6.46
C VAL A 80 -1.68 4.63 7.19
N VAL A 81 -2.60 3.96 6.49
CA VAL A 81 -3.04 2.61 6.84
C VAL A 81 -2.53 1.73 5.71
N LEU A 82 -1.72 0.74 6.04
CA LEU A 82 -0.94 0.03 5.04
C LEU A 82 -1.28 -1.45 5.03
N SER A 83 -1.51 -2.00 3.85
CA SER A 83 -1.64 -3.44 3.63
C SER A 83 -0.62 -3.89 2.60
N ILE A 84 -0.21 -5.14 2.72
CA ILE A 84 0.77 -5.75 1.83
C ILE A 84 0.04 -6.43 0.69
N LEU A 85 0.50 -6.19 -0.54
CA LEU A 85 0.13 -7.01 -1.69
C LEU A 85 1.21 -8.07 -1.83
N THR A 86 0.82 -9.32 -1.77
CA THR A 86 1.80 -10.40 -1.81
C THR A 86 1.41 -11.45 -2.83
N ALA A 87 2.39 -11.96 -3.56
CA ALA A 87 2.18 -13.13 -4.37
C ALA A 87 2.00 -14.33 -3.44
N LYS A 88 1.38 -15.37 -3.94
CA LYS A 88 1.23 -16.59 -3.18
C LYS A 88 2.61 -17.11 -2.83
N GLY A 89 2.88 -17.21 -1.57
CA GLY A 89 4.20 -17.66 -1.12
C GLY A 89 4.42 -17.45 0.35
N THR A 90 5.61 -17.77 0.79
CA THR A 90 5.97 -17.71 2.20
C THR A 90 6.45 -16.31 2.57
N PRO A 91 5.89 -15.68 3.59
CA PRO A 91 6.39 -14.39 4.04
C PRO A 91 7.80 -14.54 4.60
N ASN A 92 8.58 -13.49 4.48
CA ASN A 92 9.92 -13.45 5.06
C ASN A 92 9.80 -13.03 6.54
N HIS A 93 9.77 -14.01 7.42
CA HIS A 93 9.57 -13.76 8.85
C HIS A 93 10.64 -12.86 9.45
N GLU A 94 11.87 -12.95 8.97
CA GLU A 94 12.95 -12.10 9.45
C GLU A 94 12.68 -10.64 9.17
N LYS A 95 12.26 -10.34 7.94
CA LYS A 95 11.98 -8.96 7.54
C LYS A 95 10.68 -8.44 8.12
N MET A 96 9.74 -9.32 8.44
CA MET A 96 8.49 -8.93 9.09
C MET A 96 8.69 -8.51 10.54
N LYS A 97 9.77 -8.98 11.16
CA LYS A 97 9.98 -8.79 12.59
C LYS A 97 10.00 -7.32 12.97
N GLY A 98 9.16 -6.94 13.88
CA GLY A 98 9.05 -5.56 14.34
C GLY A 98 8.19 -4.66 13.46
N LEU A 99 7.69 -5.16 12.33
CA LEU A 99 6.88 -4.35 11.42
C LEU A 99 5.40 -4.71 11.44
N GLN A 100 5.04 -5.81 12.09
CA GLN A 100 3.68 -6.34 12.03
C GLN A 100 2.62 -5.36 12.53
N SER A 101 2.95 -4.55 13.51
CA SER A 101 1.99 -3.59 14.07
C SER A 101 1.66 -2.45 13.10
N TYR A 102 2.45 -2.28 12.04
CA TYR A 102 2.23 -1.24 11.04
C TYR A 102 1.45 -1.76 9.84
N ILE A 103 1.14 -3.06 9.81
CA ILE A 103 0.48 -3.70 8.67
C ILE A 103 -0.95 -4.04 9.06
N TYR A 104 -1.89 -3.50 8.29
CA TYR A 104 -3.31 -3.75 8.52
C TYR A 104 -3.68 -5.17 8.09
N ASP A 105 -3.27 -5.57 6.89
CA ASP A 105 -3.64 -6.87 6.34
C ASP A 105 -2.69 -7.28 5.22
N TYR A 106 -2.83 -8.50 4.78
CA TYR A 106 -2.08 -9.07 3.66
C TYR A 106 -3.08 -9.47 2.59
N ILE A 107 -2.91 -8.94 1.39
CA ILE A 107 -3.79 -9.18 0.27
C ILE A 107 -3.04 -10.02 -0.76
N THR A 108 -3.52 -11.22 -1.03
CA THR A 108 -2.84 -12.15 -1.92
C THR A 108 -3.20 -11.87 -3.37
N LYS A 109 -2.19 -11.89 -4.23
CA LYS A 109 -2.39 -11.83 -5.67
C LYS A 109 -2.55 -13.24 -6.24
N PRO A 110 -3.43 -13.46 -7.19
CA PRO A 110 -4.39 -12.52 -7.73
C PRO A 110 -5.51 -12.24 -6.73
N PHE A 111 -5.97 -11.00 -6.71
CA PHE A 111 -7.02 -10.62 -5.77
C PHE A 111 -8.39 -10.61 -6.44
N ASP A 112 -9.42 -10.79 -5.65
CA ASP A 112 -10.80 -10.60 -6.07
C ASP A 112 -11.13 -9.12 -5.96
N VAL A 113 -11.68 -8.53 -7.01
CA VAL A 113 -11.92 -7.09 -7.07
C VAL A 113 -12.85 -6.62 -5.95
N ARG A 114 -13.93 -7.34 -5.70
CA ARG A 114 -14.89 -6.96 -4.65
C ARG A 114 -14.25 -7.03 -3.27
N ASN A 115 -13.46 -8.08 -3.03
CA ASN A 115 -12.78 -8.21 -1.75
C ASN A 115 -11.75 -7.10 -1.57
N LEU A 116 -11.04 -6.74 -2.63
CA LEU A 116 -10.06 -5.66 -2.57
C LEU A 116 -10.73 -4.33 -2.23
N ILE A 117 -11.83 -4.03 -2.89
CA ILE A 117 -12.59 -2.80 -2.60
C ILE A 117 -13.06 -2.79 -1.15
N SER A 118 -13.60 -3.90 -0.68
CA SER A 118 -14.08 -4.02 0.69
C SER A 118 -12.94 -3.84 1.69
N ASP A 119 -11.78 -4.46 1.43
CA ASP A 119 -10.62 -4.36 2.30
C ASP A 119 -10.15 -2.91 2.39
N VAL A 120 -10.05 -2.22 1.27
CA VAL A 120 -9.60 -0.82 1.26
C VAL A 120 -10.61 0.09 1.96
N ASN A 121 -11.90 -0.12 1.74
CA ASN A 121 -12.92 0.66 2.44
C ASN A 121 -12.83 0.45 3.96
N ASN A 122 -12.54 -0.77 4.39
CA ASN A 122 -12.36 -1.04 5.82
C ASN A 122 -11.09 -0.38 6.36
N MET A 123 -10.03 -0.34 5.56
CA MET A 123 -8.79 0.34 5.94
C MET A 123 -9.04 1.84 6.10
N LEU A 124 -9.81 2.41 5.21
CA LEU A 124 -10.12 3.84 5.25
C LEU A 124 -10.90 4.21 6.51
N ALA A 125 -11.74 3.29 6.99
CA ALA A 125 -12.55 3.50 8.18
C ALA A 125 -11.80 3.22 9.48
N ALA A 126 -10.61 2.65 9.37
CA ALA A 126 -9.84 2.22 10.55
C ALA A 126 -9.27 3.40 11.33
#